data_18db77fd88312e9857cd3e53fa0d7825
#
_entry.id   18db77fd88312e9857cd3e53fa0d7825
#
_cell.length_a   1.000
_cell.length_b   1.000
_cell.length_c   1.000
_cell.angle_alpha   90.00
_cell.angle_beta   90.00
_cell.angle_gamma   90.00
#
_symmetry.space_group_name_H-M   'P 1'
#
loop_
_entity.id
_entity.type
_entity.pdbx_description
1 polymer ?
#
loop_
_entity_poly.entity_id
_entity_poly.type
_entity_poly.pdbx_seq_one_letter_code
_entity_poly.pdbx_strand_id
1 'polypeptide(L)'
;MNLQTATSQEVEDYLKTCTGIILPTGSLEQHGPVGLIGTDAICVETIALRAAEQASTLVAPVLNYAPAQFNLGFAGTISLSAQTFSQIFTEITTSLMRSGFDRVYVLNGHGANLAPLRSAVHDLYLKHDEAAPRVKIRNWWDFPEVNVLRQQLYGEWEGLHGTPSEVAITQYAVRSVTRENADPPRALSKDEIRETAGDYHGPASEHRKNFSDGRVGSFSELAEHEHGGQFVTAAASALIEEFRAFVKE
;
A
#
# COMPACT_ATOMS: atom_id res chain seq x y z
N MET A 1 -0.62 6.34 17.26
CA MET A 1 -1.61 7.45 17.30
C MET A 1 -2.00 7.81 15.89
N ASN A 2 -3.29 8.06 15.62
CA ASN A 2 -3.76 8.48 14.28
C ASN A 2 -3.81 10.01 14.21
N LEU A 3 -3.09 10.62 13.26
CA LEU A 3 -3.03 12.07 13.08
C LEU A 3 -4.43 12.70 12.86
N GLN A 4 -5.33 11.98 12.17
CA GLN A 4 -6.68 12.46 11.90
C GLN A 4 -7.53 12.67 13.17
N THR A 5 -7.21 11.97 14.25
CA THR A 5 -7.92 12.05 15.52
C THR A 5 -7.08 12.67 16.63
N ALA A 6 -5.87 13.14 16.33
CA ALA A 6 -5.00 13.84 17.26
C ALA A 6 -5.32 15.34 17.28
N THR A 7 -5.15 15.96 18.43
CA THR A 7 -5.15 17.41 18.57
C THR A 7 -3.79 18.01 18.20
N SER A 8 -3.73 19.28 17.87
CA SER A 8 -2.46 19.98 17.60
C SER A 8 -1.48 19.87 18.77
N GLN A 9 -1.98 19.96 20.02
CA GLN A 9 -1.14 19.84 21.20
C GLN A 9 -0.53 18.44 21.35
N GLU A 10 -1.27 17.38 21.04
CA GLU A 10 -0.74 16.00 21.07
C GLU A 10 0.33 15.79 20.01
N VAL A 11 0.19 16.44 18.85
CA VAL A 11 1.23 16.40 17.79
C VAL A 11 2.48 17.17 18.23
N GLU A 12 2.33 18.35 18.85
CA GLU A 12 3.44 19.13 19.40
C GLU A 12 4.20 18.34 20.51
N ASP A 13 3.46 17.63 21.36
CA ASP A 13 4.05 16.79 22.41
C ASP A 13 4.77 15.57 21.83
N TYR A 14 4.21 14.94 20.80
CA TYR A 14 4.86 13.85 20.06
C TYR A 14 6.18 14.30 19.43
N LEU A 15 6.21 15.47 18.78
CA LEU A 15 7.38 16.02 18.09
C LEU A 15 8.55 16.34 19.04
N LYS A 16 8.31 16.45 20.34
CA LYS A 16 9.40 16.60 21.36
C LYS A 16 10.23 15.33 21.51
N THR A 17 9.69 14.17 21.10
CA THR A 17 10.32 12.86 21.30
C THR A 17 10.60 12.11 20.02
N CYS A 18 9.85 12.36 18.96
CA CYS A 18 10.00 11.69 17.67
C CYS A 18 9.55 12.60 16.51
N THR A 19 10.41 12.78 15.52
CA THR A 19 10.13 13.58 14.31
C THR A 19 9.72 12.72 13.11
N GLY A 20 9.50 11.42 13.33
CA GLY A 20 9.06 10.48 12.29
C GLY A 20 7.54 10.33 12.23
N ILE A 21 7.02 10.11 11.03
CA ILE A 21 5.61 9.80 10.78
C ILE A 21 5.48 8.70 9.73
N ILE A 22 4.49 7.81 9.88
CA ILE A 22 4.13 6.84 8.86
C ILE A 22 3.05 7.46 7.97
N LEU A 23 3.28 7.48 6.65
CA LEU A 23 2.32 7.90 5.63
C LEU A 23 1.89 6.68 4.81
N PRO A 24 0.70 6.08 5.07
CA PRO A 24 0.18 5.02 4.24
C PRO A 24 -0.24 5.55 2.87
N THR A 25 0.05 4.80 1.79
CA THR A 25 -0.37 5.11 0.43
C THR A 25 -0.98 3.88 -0.23
N GLY A 26 -2.18 3.99 -0.76
CA GLY A 26 -2.89 2.91 -1.45
C GLY A 26 -3.48 3.36 -2.77
N SER A 27 -4.59 2.74 -3.17
CA SER A 27 -5.39 3.11 -4.33
C SER A 27 -6.89 2.86 -4.08
N LEU A 28 -7.71 3.28 -5.04
CA LEU A 28 -9.11 2.90 -5.19
C LEU A 28 -9.28 2.23 -6.56
N GLU A 29 -9.09 0.92 -6.62
CA GLU A 29 -9.18 0.16 -7.85
C GLU A 29 -9.82 -1.22 -7.66
N GLN A 30 -10.24 -1.83 -8.76
CA GLN A 30 -10.76 -3.19 -8.74
C GLN A 30 -9.69 -4.19 -8.24
N HIS A 31 -10.12 -5.22 -7.49
CA HIS A 31 -9.27 -6.31 -6.99
C HIS A 31 -9.92 -7.68 -7.23
N GLY A 32 -10.37 -7.90 -8.45
CA GLY A 32 -11.04 -9.15 -8.80
C GLY A 32 -12.47 -9.27 -8.22
N PRO A 33 -13.05 -10.47 -8.32
CA PRO A 33 -14.47 -10.67 -7.99
C PRO A 33 -14.81 -10.54 -6.51
N VAL A 34 -13.84 -10.76 -5.62
CA VAL A 34 -14.05 -10.78 -4.16
C VAL A 34 -13.24 -9.74 -3.41
N GLY A 35 -12.34 -9.01 -4.09
CA GLY A 35 -11.58 -7.91 -3.50
C GLY A 35 -12.40 -6.62 -3.44
N LEU A 36 -12.17 -5.82 -2.41
CA LEU A 36 -12.80 -4.51 -2.25
C LEU A 36 -12.11 -3.47 -3.12
N ILE A 37 -12.83 -2.45 -3.59
CA ILE A 37 -12.24 -1.34 -4.38
C ILE A 37 -11.13 -0.62 -3.60
N GLY A 38 -11.22 -0.52 -2.29
CA GLY A 38 -10.22 0.12 -1.44
C GLY A 38 -9.16 -0.83 -0.89
N THR A 39 -8.95 -2.02 -1.47
CA THR A 39 -8.07 -3.06 -0.91
C THR A 39 -6.70 -2.51 -0.55
N ASP A 40 -6.02 -1.83 -1.44
CA ASP A 40 -4.68 -1.26 -1.21
C ASP A 40 -4.63 -0.30 -0.02
N ALA A 41 -5.63 0.61 0.04
CA ALA A 41 -5.73 1.58 1.11
C ALA A 41 -6.05 0.92 2.46
N ILE A 42 -6.98 -0.03 2.47
CA ILE A 42 -7.39 -0.78 3.67
C ILE A 42 -6.20 -1.58 4.23
N CYS A 43 -5.45 -2.25 3.38
CA CYS A 43 -4.28 -3.03 3.79
C CYS A 43 -3.26 -2.17 4.53
N VAL A 44 -2.80 -1.09 3.92
CA VAL A 44 -1.75 -0.25 4.53
C VAL A 44 -2.24 0.54 5.73
N GLU A 45 -3.48 1.00 5.74
CA GLU A 45 -4.07 1.69 6.88
C GLU A 45 -4.19 0.76 8.09
N THR A 46 -4.70 -0.47 7.87
CA THR A 46 -4.83 -1.48 8.92
C THR A 46 -3.48 -1.86 9.53
N ILE A 47 -2.47 -2.09 8.67
CA ILE A 47 -1.11 -2.43 9.11
C ILE A 47 -0.48 -1.26 9.89
N ALA A 48 -0.57 -0.03 9.35
CA ALA A 48 0.02 1.15 9.97
C ALA A 48 -0.63 1.48 11.32
N LEU A 49 -1.95 1.40 11.43
CA LEU A 49 -2.66 1.64 12.70
C LEU A 49 -2.32 0.57 13.74
N ARG A 50 -2.23 -0.70 13.34
CA ARG A 50 -1.76 -1.78 14.23
C ARG A 50 -0.33 -1.54 14.72
N ALA A 51 0.57 -1.07 13.85
CA ALA A 51 1.92 -0.69 14.22
C ALA A 51 1.94 0.48 15.21
N ALA A 52 1.11 1.50 14.98
CA ALA A 52 0.99 2.66 15.84
C ALA A 52 0.53 2.33 17.27
N GLU A 53 -0.38 1.38 17.43
CA GLU A 53 -0.82 0.88 18.73
C GLU A 53 0.33 0.29 19.56
N GLN A 54 1.27 -0.40 18.88
CA GLN A 54 2.40 -1.08 19.54
C GLN A 54 3.63 -0.20 19.76
N ALA A 55 3.79 0.87 18.99
CA ALA A 55 5.02 1.67 18.97
C ALA A 55 4.84 3.13 19.40
N SER A 56 3.63 3.55 19.76
CA SER A 56 3.31 4.95 20.08
C SER A 56 3.76 5.95 19.00
N THR A 57 3.67 5.53 17.72
CA THR A 57 4.06 6.36 16.58
C THR A 57 2.85 7.05 15.95
N LEU A 58 3.08 8.13 15.21
CA LEU A 58 2.05 8.85 14.45
C LEU A 58 1.88 8.23 13.07
N VAL A 59 0.61 8.07 12.66
CA VAL A 59 0.20 7.64 11.31
C VAL A 59 -0.65 8.73 10.70
N ALA A 60 -0.26 9.22 9.53
CA ALA A 60 -1.06 10.15 8.73
C ALA A 60 -2.28 9.43 8.12
N PRO A 61 -3.34 10.17 7.74
CA PRO A 61 -4.43 9.61 6.93
C PRO A 61 -3.90 8.95 5.65
N VAL A 62 -4.52 7.86 5.24
CA VAL A 62 -4.10 7.15 4.02
C VAL A 62 -4.31 8.00 2.78
N LEU A 63 -3.28 8.12 1.93
CA LEU A 63 -3.41 8.69 0.59
C LEU A 63 -3.90 7.59 -0.36
N ASN A 64 -5.18 7.60 -0.68
CA ASN A 64 -5.86 6.53 -1.42
C ASN A 64 -6.30 6.90 -2.84
N TYR A 65 -6.20 8.15 -3.26
CA TYR A 65 -6.38 8.54 -4.65
C TYR A 65 -5.03 8.50 -5.36
N ALA A 66 -4.88 7.57 -6.30
CA ALA A 66 -3.58 7.19 -6.86
C ALA A 66 -3.69 6.84 -8.36
N PRO A 67 -2.56 6.67 -9.08
CA PRO A 67 -2.57 6.16 -10.45
C PRO A 67 -3.05 4.70 -10.49
N ALA A 68 -4.10 4.45 -11.26
CA ALA A 68 -4.66 3.12 -11.49
C ALA A 68 -5.30 3.04 -12.90
N GLN A 69 -4.69 3.69 -13.89
CA GLN A 69 -5.25 3.88 -15.24
C GLN A 69 -5.54 2.58 -15.97
N PHE A 70 -4.74 1.55 -15.75
CA PHE A 70 -4.94 0.23 -16.37
C PHE A 70 -6.21 -0.47 -15.88
N ASN A 71 -6.67 -0.16 -14.67
CA ASN A 71 -7.88 -0.70 -14.09
C ASN A 71 -9.17 0.12 -14.39
N LEU A 72 -9.08 1.23 -15.15
CA LEU A 72 -10.26 2.05 -15.53
C LEU A 72 -11.28 1.31 -16.40
N GLY A 73 -10.93 0.16 -16.95
CA GLY A 73 -11.87 -0.73 -17.63
C GLY A 73 -12.91 -1.39 -16.70
N PHE A 74 -12.75 -1.26 -15.38
CA PHE A 74 -13.63 -1.84 -14.36
C PHE A 74 -14.34 -0.76 -13.56
N ALA A 75 -15.62 -0.98 -13.28
CA ALA A 75 -16.42 -0.04 -12.49
C ALA A 75 -15.88 0.14 -11.07
N GLY A 76 -15.90 1.37 -10.58
CA GLY A 76 -15.46 1.73 -9.23
C GLY A 76 -14.00 2.15 -9.12
N THR A 77 -13.16 1.85 -10.11
CA THR A 77 -11.77 2.34 -10.14
C THR A 77 -11.74 3.86 -10.34
N ILE A 78 -10.94 4.54 -9.51
CA ILE A 78 -10.65 5.97 -9.63
C ILE A 78 -9.14 6.14 -9.82
N SER A 79 -8.73 6.82 -10.89
CA SER A 79 -7.32 7.02 -11.18
C SER A 79 -6.96 8.49 -11.29
N LEU A 80 -5.88 8.88 -10.66
CA LEU A 80 -5.19 10.14 -10.90
C LEU A 80 -4.09 9.96 -11.96
N SER A 81 -3.61 11.07 -12.53
CA SER A 81 -2.35 11.04 -13.26
C SER A 81 -1.16 10.88 -12.29
N ALA A 82 -0.07 10.29 -12.75
CA ALA A 82 1.17 10.19 -11.97
C ALA A 82 1.67 11.57 -11.52
N GLN A 83 1.54 12.59 -12.37
CA GLN A 83 1.92 13.97 -12.05
C GLN A 83 1.09 14.54 -10.90
N THR A 84 -0.25 14.40 -10.94
CA THR A 84 -1.13 14.89 -9.87
C THR A 84 -0.83 14.18 -8.55
N PHE A 85 -0.64 12.86 -8.58
CA PHE A 85 -0.29 12.09 -7.39
C PHE A 85 1.06 12.54 -6.79
N SER A 86 2.09 12.74 -7.62
CA SER A 86 3.39 13.26 -7.19
C SER A 86 3.26 14.65 -6.55
N GLN A 87 2.43 15.53 -7.10
CA GLN A 87 2.18 16.85 -6.53
C GLN A 87 1.50 16.77 -5.17
N ILE A 88 0.44 15.96 -5.03
CA ILE A 88 -0.26 15.75 -3.76
C ILE A 88 0.72 15.22 -2.69
N PHE A 89 1.50 14.19 -3.03
CA PHE A 89 2.51 13.63 -2.13
C PHE A 89 3.54 14.69 -1.70
N THR A 90 4.04 15.50 -2.65
CA THR A 90 5.01 16.56 -2.38
C THR A 90 4.43 17.63 -1.46
N GLU A 91 3.17 18.04 -1.66
CA GLU A 91 2.51 19.05 -0.82
C GLU A 91 2.24 18.50 0.60
N ILE A 92 1.79 17.26 0.74
CA ILE A 92 1.63 16.60 2.03
C ILE A 92 2.98 16.55 2.77
N THR A 93 4.02 16.05 2.11
CA THR A 93 5.36 15.90 2.71
C THR A 93 5.96 17.25 3.09
N THR A 94 5.78 18.28 2.25
CA THR A 94 6.22 19.66 2.55
C THR A 94 5.45 20.24 3.76
N SER A 95 4.17 19.94 3.88
CA SER A 95 3.36 20.37 5.04
C SER A 95 3.79 19.67 6.33
N LEU A 96 4.07 18.39 6.27
CA LEU A 96 4.63 17.63 7.39
C LEU A 96 6.00 18.19 7.83
N MET A 97 6.87 18.48 6.86
CA MET A 97 8.17 19.12 7.11
C MET A 97 8.03 20.45 7.84
N ARG A 98 7.10 21.32 7.40
CA ARG A 98 6.82 22.61 8.06
C ARG A 98 6.31 22.45 9.48
N SER A 99 5.66 21.34 9.79
CA SER A 99 5.18 21.02 11.13
C SER A 99 6.27 20.43 12.05
N GLY A 100 7.47 20.14 11.53
CA GLY A 100 8.60 19.60 12.30
C GLY A 100 8.89 18.12 12.08
N PHE A 101 8.19 17.44 11.15
CA PHE A 101 8.53 16.07 10.77
C PHE A 101 9.70 16.08 9.78
N ASP A 102 10.79 15.39 10.12
CA ASP A 102 11.97 15.25 9.26
C ASP A 102 12.21 13.83 8.76
N ARG A 103 11.33 12.88 9.13
CA ARG A 103 11.35 11.47 8.73
C ARG A 103 9.95 11.05 8.28
N VAL A 104 9.77 10.76 7.00
CA VAL A 104 8.49 10.28 6.45
C VAL A 104 8.67 8.85 5.96
N TYR A 105 8.05 7.91 6.66
CA TYR A 105 8.03 6.49 6.27
C TYR A 105 6.77 6.21 5.46
N VAL A 106 6.91 5.99 4.16
CA VAL A 106 5.80 5.67 3.26
C VAL A 106 5.58 4.17 3.28
N LEU A 107 4.46 3.73 3.83
CA LEU A 107 3.99 2.35 3.70
C LEU A 107 3.08 2.24 2.48
N ASN A 108 3.58 1.63 1.42
CA ASN A 108 2.87 1.54 0.14
C ASN A 108 2.10 0.23 0.00
N GLY A 109 0.87 0.33 -0.49
CA GLY A 109 -0.03 -0.78 -0.80
C GLY A 109 -0.34 -0.95 -2.29
N HIS A 110 0.24 -0.11 -3.18
CA HIS A 110 -0.11 -0.12 -4.60
C HIS A 110 1.13 0.03 -5.49
N GLY A 111 1.34 -0.92 -6.41
CA GLY A 111 2.54 -0.96 -7.26
C GLY A 111 2.74 0.30 -8.09
N ALA A 112 1.68 0.81 -8.72
CA ALA A 112 1.73 1.99 -9.59
C ALA A 112 2.12 3.30 -8.86
N ASN A 113 2.12 3.31 -7.53
CA ASN A 113 2.58 4.44 -6.74
C ASN A 113 4.11 4.59 -6.74
N LEU A 114 4.87 3.50 -6.97
CA LEU A 114 6.31 3.49 -6.74
C LEU A 114 7.07 4.48 -7.62
N ALA A 115 6.79 4.51 -8.92
CA ALA A 115 7.47 5.39 -9.86
C ALA A 115 7.20 6.86 -9.53
N PRO A 116 5.95 7.35 -9.40
CA PRO A 116 5.67 8.73 -9.05
C PRO A 116 6.13 9.12 -7.63
N LEU A 117 6.09 8.22 -6.64
CA LEU A 117 6.64 8.48 -5.30
C LEU A 117 8.15 8.71 -5.35
N ARG A 118 8.90 7.85 -6.06
CA ARG A 118 10.35 8.00 -6.20
C ARG A 118 10.72 9.29 -6.91
N SER A 119 10.00 9.64 -7.99
CA SER A 119 10.21 10.92 -8.69
C SER A 119 9.96 12.10 -7.76
N ALA A 120 8.85 12.11 -7.02
CA ALA A 120 8.52 13.17 -6.08
C ALA A 120 9.57 13.32 -4.95
N VAL A 121 10.13 12.21 -4.46
CA VAL A 121 11.21 12.26 -3.45
C VAL A 121 12.49 12.88 -4.04
N HIS A 122 12.84 12.57 -5.28
CA HIS A 122 13.98 13.21 -5.95
C HIS A 122 13.76 14.71 -6.11
N ASP A 123 12.56 15.14 -6.48
CA ASP A 123 12.21 16.55 -6.62
C ASP A 123 12.24 17.30 -5.26
N LEU A 124 11.82 16.64 -4.18
CA LEU A 124 11.95 17.17 -2.82
C LEU A 124 13.42 17.41 -2.44
N TYR A 125 14.30 16.44 -2.71
CA TYR A 125 15.73 16.58 -2.44
C TYR A 125 16.36 17.67 -3.32
N LEU A 126 16.01 17.74 -4.60
CA LEU A 126 16.47 18.80 -5.49
C LEU A 126 16.07 20.19 -5.01
N LYS A 127 14.85 20.32 -4.47
CA LYS A 127 14.29 21.61 -4.04
C LYS A 127 14.77 22.06 -2.65
N HIS A 128 14.95 21.14 -1.74
CA HIS A 128 15.18 21.44 -0.31
C HIS A 128 16.57 21.02 0.19
N ASP A 129 17.32 20.24 -0.61
CA ASP A 129 18.64 19.74 -0.30
C ASP A 129 18.70 19.10 1.11
N GLU A 130 19.64 19.52 1.95
CA GLU A 130 19.79 19.01 3.32
C GLU A 130 18.59 19.28 4.24
N ALA A 131 17.76 20.27 3.90
CA ALA A 131 16.53 20.57 4.63
C ALA A 131 15.34 19.68 4.25
N ALA A 132 15.46 18.86 3.20
CA ALA A 132 14.41 17.92 2.83
C ALA A 132 14.22 16.86 3.92
N PRO A 133 12.96 16.45 4.20
CA PRO A 133 12.74 15.33 5.09
C PRO A 133 13.29 14.06 4.46
N ARG A 134 13.87 13.18 5.26
CA ARG A 134 14.24 11.85 4.77
C ARG A 134 12.98 11.04 4.51
N VAL A 135 12.91 10.39 3.35
CA VAL A 135 11.77 9.58 2.95
C VAL A 135 12.22 8.15 2.71
N LYS A 136 11.56 7.20 3.37
CA LYS A 136 11.71 5.76 3.12
C LYS A 136 10.41 5.23 2.54
N ILE A 137 10.49 4.53 1.40
CA ILE A 137 9.33 3.89 0.76
C ILE A 137 9.47 2.39 0.91
N ARG A 138 8.42 1.73 1.43
CA ARG A 138 8.35 0.28 1.61
C ARG A 138 6.98 -0.24 1.20
N ASN A 139 6.93 -1.26 0.37
CA ASN A 139 5.70 -1.99 0.13
C ASN A 139 5.46 -2.95 1.30
N TRP A 140 4.21 -3.07 1.76
CA TRP A 140 3.90 -3.96 2.87
C TRP A 140 4.19 -5.45 2.55
N TRP A 141 4.05 -5.83 1.29
CA TRP A 141 4.32 -7.21 0.83
C TRP A 141 5.80 -7.54 0.69
N ASP A 142 6.71 -6.56 0.77
CA ASP A 142 8.16 -6.76 0.65
C ASP A 142 8.83 -7.08 2.00
N PHE A 143 8.10 -7.08 3.11
CA PHE A 143 8.66 -7.55 4.38
C PHE A 143 8.95 -9.05 4.30
N PRO A 144 10.15 -9.51 4.72
CA PRO A 144 10.55 -10.92 4.62
C PRO A 144 9.55 -11.88 5.25
N GLU A 145 9.03 -11.54 6.44
CA GLU A 145 8.07 -12.36 7.19
C GLU A 145 6.74 -12.49 6.44
N VAL A 146 6.31 -11.41 5.79
CA VAL A 146 5.10 -11.39 4.95
C VAL A 146 5.30 -12.26 3.73
N ASN A 147 6.46 -12.16 3.06
CA ASN A 147 6.76 -13.01 1.90
C ASN A 147 6.79 -14.50 2.24
N VAL A 148 7.31 -14.86 3.41
CA VAL A 148 7.26 -16.26 3.90
C VAL A 148 5.83 -16.75 4.03
N LEU A 149 4.95 -15.95 4.66
CA LEU A 149 3.53 -16.29 4.81
C LEU A 149 2.82 -16.41 3.46
N ARG A 150 3.03 -15.47 2.53
CA ARG A 150 2.45 -15.50 1.17
C ARG A 150 2.81 -16.80 0.46
N GLN A 151 4.07 -17.21 0.51
CA GLN A 151 4.55 -18.45 -0.11
C GLN A 151 3.99 -19.70 0.57
N GLN A 152 3.90 -19.70 1.90
CA GLN A 152 3.37 -20.83 2.66
C GLN A 152 1.87 -21.05 2.46
N LEU A 153 1.10 -19.96 2.45
CA LEU A 153 -0.36 -20.01 2.40
C LEU A 153 -0.91 -20.14 0.98
N TYR A 154 -0.28 -19.47 0.00
CA TYR A 154 -0.87 -19.33 -1.33
C TYR A 154 0.06 -19.77 -2.47
N GLY A 155 1.39 -19.78 -2.26
CA GLY A 155 2.35 -20.27 -3.25
C GLY A 155 2.20 -19.57 -4.61
N GLU A 156 2.02 -20.35 -5.66
CA GLU A 156 1.87 -19.86 -7.04
C GLU A 156 0.58 -19.06 -7.27
N TRP A 157 -0.44 -19.26 -6.43
CA TRP A 157 -1.72 -18.57 -6.51
C TRP A 157 -1.74 -17.17 -5.88
N GLU A 158 -0.64 -16.76 -5.28
CA GLU A 158 -0.52 -15.39 -4.78
C GLU A 158 -0.65 -14.37 -5.93
N GLY A 159 0.00 -14.61 -7.07
CA GLY A 159 -0.10 -13.76 -8.25
C GLY A 159 0.43 -12.33 -8.04
N LEU A 160 -0.13 -11.37 -8.81
CA LEU A 160 0.35 -9.99 -8.86
C LEU A 160 -0.70 -8.95 -8.48
N HIS A 161 -2.01 -9.19 -8.72
CA HIS A 161 -3.08 -8.24 -8.44
C HIS A 161 -4.39 -8.97 -8.11
N GLY A 162 -5.13 -8.44 -7.14
CA GLY A 162 -6.26 -9.13 -6.53
C GLY A 162 -5.78 -10.37 -5.77
N THR A 163 -4.67 -10.22 -5.04
CA THR A 163 -3.98 -11.34 -4.37
C THR A 163 -4.78 -11.87 -3.19
N PRO A 164 -4.71 -13.17 -2.89
CA PRO A 164 -5.40 -13.69 -1.71
C PRO A 164 -4.85 -13.11 -0.40
N SER A 165 -3.58 -12.70 -0.34
CA SER A 165 -3.04 -12.07 0.86
C SER A 165 -3.67 -10.71 1.18
N GLU A 166 -3.83 -9.83 0.18
CA GLU A 166 -4.48 -8.52 0.38
C GLU A 166 -5.98 -8.65 0.61
N VAL A 167 -6.65 -9.59 -0.08
CA VAL A 167 -8.07 -9.87 0.15
C VAL A 167 -8.28 -10.42 1.55
N ALA A 168 -7.40 -11.29 2.07
CA ALA A 168 -7.46 -11.78 3.45
C ALA A 168 -7.37 -10.62 4.47
N ILE A 169 -6.48 -9.64 4.24
CA ILE A 169 -6.40 -8.44 5.10
C ILE A 169 -7.72 -7.66 5.07
N THR A 170 -8.33 -7.47 3.90
CA THR A 170 -9.62 -6.77 3.81
C THR A 170 -10.77 -7.53 4.44
N GLN A 171 -10.77 -8.86 4.38
CA GLN A 171 -11.72 -9.71 5.11
C GLN A 171 -11.59 -9.53 6.63
N TYR A 172 -10.36 -9.52 7.12
CA TYR A 172 -10.06 -9.31 8.54
C TYR A 172 -10.45 -7.90 9.02
N ALA A 173 -10.13 -6.88 8.23
CA ALA A 173 -10.30 -5.49 8.63
C ALA A 173 -11.73 -4.94 8.46
N VAL A 174 -12.47 -5.43 7.45
CA VAL A 174 -13.75 -4.82 7.02
C VAL A 174 -14.86 -5.87 6.91
N ARG A 175 -14.77 -6.74 5.89
CA ARG A 175 -15.79 -7.77 5.62
C ARG A 175 -15.30 -8.78 4.59
N SER A 176 -15.86 -9.99 4.67
CA SER A 176 -15.68 -11.00 3.63
C SER A 176 -16.66 -10.80 2.47
N VAL A 177 -16.16 -11.05 1.26
CA VAL A 177 -16.96 -11.25 0.06
C VAL A 177 -16.66 -12.66 -0.43
N THR A 178 -17.69 -13.48 -0.61
CA THR A 178 -17.55 -14.88 -1.04
C THR A 178 -18.16 -15.05 -2.42
N ARG A 179 -17.56 -15.92 -3.22
CA ARG A 179 -18.08 -16.38 -4.50
C ARG A 179 -18.06 -17.90 -4.52
N GLU A 180 -19.24 -18.51 -4.59
CA GLU A 180 -19.35 -19.95 -4.72
C GLU A 180 -18.86 -20.42 -6.09
N ASN A 181 -18.19 -21.58 -6.11
CA ASN A 181 -17.69 -22.23 -7.34
C ASN A 181 -16.82 -21.32 -8.23
N ALA A 182 -15.92 -20.56 -7.60
CA ALA A 182 -14.97 -19.73 -8.35
C ALA A 182 -13.96 -20.62 -9.08
N ASP A 183 -13.81 -20.39 -10.37
CA ASP A 183 -12.73 -21.00 -11.15
C ASP A 183 -11.39 -20.34 -10.82
N PRO A 184 -10.30 -21.11 -10.72
CA PRO A 184 -8.99 -20.50 -10.59
C PRO A 184 -8.69 -19.64 -11.82
N PRO A 185 -7.98 -18.51 -11.66
CA PRO A 185 -7.60 -17.68 -12.78
C PRO A 185 -6.60 -18.42 -13.69
N ARG A 186 -6.38 -17.87 -14.88
CA ARG A 186 -5.29 -18.33 -15.72
C ARG A 186 -3.95 -18.15 -15.02
N ALA A 187 -3.18 -19.21 -14.87
CA ALA A 187 -1.81 -19.13 -14.38
C ALA A 187 -0.95 -18.32 -15.36
N LEU A 188 -0.06 -17.49 -14.81
CA LEU A 188 0.91 -16.73 -15.58
C LEU A 188 2.20 -17.53 -15.77
N SER A 189 2.78 -17.46 -16.97
CA SER A 189 4.15 -17.94 -17.20
C SER A 189 5.15 -17.01 -16.49
N LYS A 190 6.39 -17.51 -16.30
CA LYS A 190 7.47 -16.69 -15.70
C LYS A 190 7.79 -15.42 -16.50
N ASP A 191 7.63 -15.47 -17.81
CA ASP A 191 7.86 -14.31 -18.67
C ASP A 191 6.72 -13.31 -18.53
N GLU A 192 5.46 -13.74 -18.52
CA GLU A 192 4.32 -12.88 -18.26
C GLU A 192 4.40 -12.23 -16.86
N ILE A 193 4.83 -12.96 -15.83
CA ILE A 193 5.07 -12.39 -14.50
C ILE A 193 6.09 -11.26 -14.56
N ARG A 194 7.18 -11.44 -15.32
CA ARG A 194 8.22 -10.42 -15.49
C ARG A 194 7.74 -9.21 -16.28
N GLU A 195 6.91 -9.43 -17.30
CA GLU A 195 6.36 -8.37 -18.16
C GLU A 195 5.23 -7.58 -17.49
N THR A 196 4.46 -8.20 -16.61
CA THR A 196 3.33 -7.56 -15.90
C THR A 196 3.69 -7.09 -14.49
N ALA A 197 4.81 -7.53 -13.92
CA ALA A 197 5.27 -7.07 -12.62
C ALA A 197 5.65 -5.59 -12.65
N GLY A 198 5.23 -4.83 -11.66
CA GLY A 198 5.38 -3.38 -11.63
C GLY A 198 4.33 -2.70 -12.52
N ASP A 199 4.70 -1.62 -13.20
CA ASP A 199 3.73 -0.75 -13.91
C ASP A 199 3.64 -1.02 -15.42
N TYR A 200 4.02 -2.20 -15.87
CA TYR A 200 3.96 -2.59 -17.30
C TYR A 200 2.55 -2.98 -17.76
N HIS A 201 1.57 -2.19 -17.35
CA HIS A 201 0.20 -2.39 -17.77
C HIS A 201 -0.11 -1.53 -19.01
N GLY A 202 -0.65 -2.17 -20.03
CA GLY A 202 -1.14 -1.50 -21.23
C GLY A 202 -2.39 -0.64 -20.99
N PRO A 203 -3.04 -0.17 -22.08
CA PRO A 203 -4.30 0.55 -21.98
C PRO A 203 -5.38 -0.26 -21.24
N ALA A 204 -6.29 0.42 -20.54
CA ALA A 204 -7.32 -0.21 -19.72
C ALA A 204 -8.19 -1.24 -20.48
N SER A 205 -8.50 -0.98 -21.76
CA SER A 205 -9.26 -1.91 -22.60
C SER A 205 -8.50 -3.21 -22.90
N GLU A 206 -7.19 -3.12 -23.09
CA GLU A 206 -6.31 -4.26 -23.31
C GLU A 206 -6.12 -5.05 -22.01
N HIS A 207 -5.87 -4.35 -20.91
CA HIS A 207 -5.77 -4.98 -19.60
C HIS A 207 -7.03 -5.76 -19.26
N ARG A 208 -8.21 -5.16 -19.42
CA ARG A 208 -9.49 -5.87 -19.20
C ARG A 208 -9.71 -7.05 -20.13
N LYS A 209 -9.21 -7.00 -21.37
CA LYS A 209 -9.28 -8.12 -22.31
C LYS A 209 -8.40 -9.29 -21.85
N ASN A 210 -7.21 -9.00 -21.35
CA ASN A 210 -6.24 -10.00 -20.91
C ASN A 210 -6.61 -10.60 -19.55
N PHE A 211 -7.21 -9.78 -18.67
CA PHE A 211 -7.61 -10.12 -17.30
C PHE A 211 -9.09 -9.75 -17.09
N SER A 212 -9.97 -10.54 -17.67
CA SER A 212 -11.41 -10.21 -17.81
C SER A 212 -12.15 -10.02 -16.50
N ASP A 213 -11.72 -10.66 -15.43
CA ASP A 213 -12.26 -10.54 -14.06
C ASP A 213 -11.41 -9.67 -13.13
N GLY A 214 -10.31 -9.12 -13.65
CA GLY A 214 -9.42 -8.20 -12.94
C GLY A 214 -8.31 -8.87 -12.15
N ARG A 215 -8.32 -10.19 -11.92
CA ARG A 215 -7.23 -10.90 -11.24
C ARG A 215 -6.03 -11.08 -12.18
N VAL A 216 -4.83 -10.85 -11.67
CA VAL A 216 -3.59 -11.03 -12.45
C VAL A 216 -2.78 -12.19 -11.86
N GLY A 217 -3.08 -13.41 -12.29
CA GLY A 217 -2.44 -14.63 -11.84
C GLY A 217 -2.71 -15.02 -10.39
N SER A 218 -3.61 -14.34 -9.71
CA SER A 218 -3.94 -14.50 -8.29
C SER A 218 -5.28 -15.21 -8.11
N PHE A 219 -5.37 -16.12 -7.14
CA PHE A 219 -6.63 -16.78 -6.80
C PHE A 219 -7.19 -16.18 -5.50
N SER A 220 -7.85 -15.03 -5.61
CA SER A 220 -8.38 -14.24 -4.49
C SER A 220 -9.29 -15.02 -3.55
N GLU A 221 -10.02 -16.01 -4.08
CA GLU A 221 -10.97 -16.84 -3.35
C GLU A 221 -10.31 -17.80 -2.35
N LEU A 222 -8.98 -17.95 -2.39
CA LEU A 222 -8.21 -18.66 -1.34
C LEU A 222 -8.03 -17.83 -0.07
N ALA A 223 -8.41 -16.55 -0.10
CA ALA A 223 -8.29 -15.67 1.06
C ALA A 223 -9.16 -16.14 2.22
N GLU A 224 -8.56 -16.20 3.40
CA GLU A 224 -9.24 -16.53 4.65
C GLU A 224 -9.05 -15.39 5.68
N HIS A 225 -10.09 -15.09 6.44
CA HIS A 225 -10.07 -14.06 7.47
C HIS A 225 -8.91 -14.22 8.47
N GLU A 226 -8.64 -15.45 8.91
CA GLU A 226 -7.56 -15.76 9.85
C GLU A 226 -6.18 -15.45 9.27
N HIS A 227 -5.97 -15.69 7.98
CA HIS A 227 -4.74 -15.33 7.28
C HIS A 227 -4.53 -13.81 7.29
N GLY A 228 -5.61 -13.03 7.14
CA GLY A 228 -5.55 -11.57 7.21
C GLY A 228 -4.96 -11.06 8.52
N GLY A 229 -5.38 -11.64 9.66
CA GLY A 229 -4.83 -11.32 10.97
C GLY A 229 -3.34 -11.66 11.10
N GLN A 230 -2.90 -12.77 10.49
CA GLN A 230 -1.48 -13.16 10.45
C GLN A 230 -0.65 -12.15 9.63
N PHE A 231 -1.11 -11.77 8.45
CA PHE A 231 -0.45 -10.75 7.61
C PHE A 231 -0.33 -9.40 8.31
N VAL A 232 -1.42 -8.91 8.90
CA VAL A 232 -1.43 -7.64 9.64
C VAL A 232 -0.43 -7.69 10.80
N THR A 233 -0.38 -8.80 11.54
CA THR A 233 0.54 -8.94 12.67
C THR A 233 2.00 -8.96 12.22
N ALA A 234 2.33 -9.76 11.20
CA ALA A 234 3.68 -9.87 10.66
C ALA A 234 4.14 -8.53 10.06
N ALA A 235 3.33 -7.91 9.21
CA ALA A 235 3.67 -6.65 8.58
C ALA A 235 3.80 -5.49 9.59
N ALA A 236 2.92 -5.40 10.60
CA ALA A 236 3.01 -4.38 11.62
C ALA A 236 4.28 -4.52 12.48
N SER A 237 4.66 -5.75 12.84
CA SER A 237 5.90 -6.00 13.60
C SER A 237 7.13 -5.60 12.81
N ALA A 238 7.22 -5.98 11.53
CA ALA A 238 8.32 -5.61 10.65
C ALA A 238 8.37 -4.09 10.40
N LEU A 239 7.22 -3.46 10.19
CA LEU A 239 7.11 -2.00 10.04
C LEU A 239 7.66 -1.26 11.26
N ILE A 240 7.30 -1.68 12.48
CA ILE A 240 7.79 -1.06 13.73
C ILE A 240 9.31 -1.16 13.82
N GLU A 241 9.87 -2.32 13.54
CA GLU A 241 11.32 -2.53 13.59
C GLU A 241 12.03 -1.61 12.60
N GLU A 242 11.60 -1.59 11.33
CA GLU A 242 12.19 -0.71 10.32
C GLU A 242 11.96 0.77 10.62
N PHE A 243 10.80 1.17 11.12
CA PHE A 243 10.51 2.56 11.47
C PHE A 243 11.40 3.04 12.61
N ARG A 244 11.57 2.22 13.68
CA ARG A 244 12.45 2.56 14.80
C ARG A 244 13.93 2.70 14.40
N ALA A 245 14.38 1.91 13.42
CA ALA A 245 15.70 2.06 12.85
C ALA A 245 15.81 3.37 12.04
N PHE A 246 14.84 3.63 11.18
CA PHE A 246 14.79 4.79 10.29
C PHE A 246 14.76 6.14 11.04
N VAL A 247 14.08 6.25 12.16
CA VAL A 247 14.03 7.51 12.92
C VAL A 247 15.30 7.79 13.75
N LYS A 248 16.23 6.83 13.83
CA LYS A 248 17.52 6.99 14.49
C LYS A 248 18.67 7.34 13.52
N GLU A 249 18.45 7.19 12.21
CA GLU A 249 19.39 7.60 11.17
C GLU A 249 19.47 9.13 11.06
#